data_e801da5bca7597035b41ba80dcc13bde
#
_entry.id   e801da5bca7597035b41ba80dcc13bde
#
_cell.length_a   1.000
_cell.length_b   1.000
_cell.length_c   1.000
_cell.angle_alpha   90.00
_cell.angle_beta   90.00
_cell.angle_gamma   90.00
#
_symmetry.space_group_name_H-M   'P 1'
#
loop_
_entity.id
_entity.type
_entity.pdbx_description
1 polymer ?
#
loop_
_entity_poly.entity_id
_entity_poly.type
_entity_poly.pdbx_seq_one_letter_code
_entity_poly.pdbx_strand_id
1 'polypeptide(L)'
;MSNKRYPRKNIEEIIFRGEDSKILRMAGGLHGHFCPFLALGVKAGSYLIRELRAESEGMENVLAVVETNNCFSDGIQYSTGCSFGNNALVFKDVGKTAVTLAKRDEKAIRASLRPNASQVWEEGYPEYSKLFEKVVEQREGDEEDRSRMNDLSRKISFEVICMSADDFFNFEMVEPDLPEFAPIFESCRCDKCGDTVMESRIVEIGGSKLCLPCADKNYYELNGSGIRERN
;
A
#
# COMPACT_ATOMS: atom_id res chain seq x y z
N MET A 1 14.08 8.16 -20.59
CA MET A 1 12.83 8.70 -20.00
C MET A 1 11.92 9.18 -21.11
N SER A 2 10.66 8.80 -21.08
CA SER A 2 9.66 9.22 -22.07
C SER A 2 9.43 10.74 -21.99
N ASN A 3 9.13 11.35 -23.14
CA ASN A 3 8.82 12.80 -23.19
C ASN A 3 7.36 13.09 -22.81
N LYS A 4 6.62 12.07 -22.33
CA LYS A 4 5.22 12.18 -21.91
C LYS A 4 5.11 13.02 -20.63
N ARG A 5 4.10 13.88 -20.57
CA ARG A 5 3.75 14.65 -19.37
C ARG A 5 2.58 13.96 -18.66
N TYR A 6 2.81 13.47 -17.45
CA TYR A 6 1.79 12.92 -16.58
C TYR A 6 2.06 13.35 -15.12
N PRO A 7 1.05 13.34 -14.24
CA PRO A 7 1.15 13.96 -12.91
C PRO A 7 2.28 13.44 -12.03
N ARG A 8 2.64 12.14 -12.16
CA ARG A 8 3.68 11.50 -11.33
C ARG A 8 5.10 11.69 -11.81
N LYS A 9 5.33 12.26 -12.99
CA LYS A 9 6.66 12.35 -13.60
C LYS A 9 7.72 12.89 -12.64
N ASN A 10 7.42 13.94 -11.89
CA ASN A 10 8.36 14.52 -10.92
C ASN A 10 8.70 13.55 -9.77
N ILE A 11 7.75 12.73 -9.33
CA ILE A 11 7.95 11.73 -8.28
C ILE A 11 8.88 10.64 -8.79
N GLU A 12 8.65 10.15 -9.99
CA GLU A 12 9.49 9.12 -10.62
C GLU A 12 10.90 9.62 -10.90
N GLU A 13 11.06 10.87 -11.31
CA GLU A 13 12.39 11.49 -11.47
C GLU A 13 13.16 11.53 -10.13
N ILE A 14 12.49 11.78 -9.01
CA ILE A 14 13.09 11.71 -7.67
C ILE A 14 13.51 10.27 -7.35
N ILE A 15 12.65 9.29 -7.65
CA ILE A 15 12.93 7.86 -7.45
C ILE A 15 14.12 7.42 -8.30
N PHE A 16 14.17 7.78 -9.58
CA PHE A 16 15.27 7.41 -10.49
C PHE A 16 16.60 8.06 -10.10
N ARG A 17 16.59 9.20 -9.38
CA ARG A 17 17.80 9.80 -8.80
C ARG A 17 18.21 9.15 -7.46
N GLY A 18 17.44 8.19 -6.93
CA GLY A 18 17.72 7.54 -5.65
C GLY A 18 17.46 8.42 -4.43
N GLU A 19 16.64 9.47 -4.58
CA GLU A 19 16.32 10.42 -3.50
C GLU A 19 15.15 9.90 -2.62
N ASP A 20 15.24 8.63 -2.20
CA ASP A 20 14.16 7.91 -1.51
C ASP A 20 13.71 8.60 -0.21
N SER A 21 14.62 9.33 0.48
CA SER A 21 14.27 10.14 1.66
C SER A 21 13.28 11.27 1.34
N LYS A 22 13.26 11.80 0.12
CA LYS A 22 12.25 12.78 -0.30
C LYS A 22 10.90 12.08 -0.49
N ILE A 23 10.90 10.91 -1.10
CA ILE A 23 9.68 10.10 -1.27
C ILE A 23 9.09 9.73 0.09
N LEU A 24 9.93 9.31 1.06
CA LEU A 24 9.47 9.01 2.42
C LEU A 24 8.81 10.24 3.10
N ARG A 25 9.38 11.45 2.94
CA ARG A 25 8.76 12.67 3.49
C ARG A 25 7.37 12.92 2.90
N MET A 26 7.23 12.72 1.61
CA MET A 26 5.95 12.91 0.90
C MET A 26 4.94 11.80 1.27
N ALA A 27 5.39 10.55 1.36
CA ALA A 27 4.55 9.42 1.80
C ALA A 27 4.06 9.60 3.25
N GLY A 28 4.89 10.17 4.14
CA GLY A 28 4.49 10.50 5.50
C GLY A 28 3.33 11.50 5.57
N GLY A 29 3.20 12.38 4.57
CA GLY A 29 2.05 13.29 4.44
C GLY A 29 0.74 12.57 4.10
N LEU A 30 0.80 11.50 3.33
CA LEU A 30 -0.35 10.62 3.06
C LEU A 30 -0.68 9.76 4.27
N HIS A 31 0.34 9.13 4.87
CA HIS A 31 0.19 8.14 5.94
C HIS A 31 -0.13 8.75 7.32
N GLY A 32 0.21 10.03 7.52
CA GLY A 32 -0.03 10.77 8.76
C GLY A 32 1.07 10.69 9.82
N HIS A 33 2.01 9.76 9.70
CA HIS A 33 3.18 9.65 10.58
C HIS A 33 4.35 8.96 9.88
N PHE A 34 5.51 8.91 10.54
CA PHE A 34 6.65 8.11 10.08
C PHE A 34 6.75 6.85 10.92
N CYS A 35 6.96 5.70 10.28
CA CYS A 35 7.26 4.43 10.95
C CYS A 35 8.17 3.56 10.08
N PRO A 36 8.90 2.59 10.66
CA PRO A 36 9.81 1.73 9.92
C PRO A 36 9.13 1.01 8.74
N PHE A 37 7.90 0.54 8.90
CA PHE A 37 7.17 -0.16 7.85
C PHE A 37 6.75 0.75 6.68
N LEU A 38 6.42 2.04 6.94
CA LEU A 38 6.23 3.01 5.87
C LEU A 38 7.53 3.20 5.08
N ALA A 39 8.68 3.34 5.78
CA ALA A 39 9.98 3.49 5.13
C ALA A 39 10.36 2.26 4.31
N LEU A 40 10.09 1.04 4.81
CA LEU A 40 10.28 -0.20 4.07
C LEU A 40 9.41 -0.27 2.81
N GLY A 41 8.15 0.17 2.89
CA GLY A 41 7.27 0.24 1.72
C GLY A 41 7.79 1.20 0.66
N VAL A 42 8.20 2.41 1.06
CA VAL A 42 8.83 3.37 0.14
C VAL A 42 10.10 2.79 -0.48
N LYS A 43 10.95 2.16 0.32
CA LYS A 43 12.19 1.54 -0.15
C LYS A 43 11.93 0.44 -1.18
N ALA A 44 11.05 -0.50 -0.87
CA ALA A 44 10.70 -1.59 -1.77
C ALA A 44 10.08 -1.05 -3.08
N GLY A 45 9.10 -0.17 -3.00
CA GLY A 45 8.45 0.38 -4.17
C GLY A 45 9.38 1.21 -5.05
N SER A 46 10.22 2.07 -4.45
CA SER A 46 11.22 2.86 -5.19
C SER A 46 12.26 1.95 -5.87
N TYR A 47 12.72 0.91 -5.18
CA TYR A 47 13.63 -0.09 -5.75
C TYR A 47 13.00 -0.78 -6.96
N LEU A 48 11.78 -1.28 -6.83
CA LEU A 48 11.07 -1.99 -7.89
C LEU A 48 10.77 -1.10 -9.10
N ILE A 49 10.43 0.18 -8.89
CA ILE A 49 10.26 1.17 -9.97
C ILE A 49 11.56 1.34 -10.76
N ARG A 50 12.72 1.41 -10.08
CA ARG A 50 14.02 1.53 -10.74
C ARG A 50 14.38 0.27 -11.52
N GLU A 51 14.24 -0.91 -10.93
CA GLU A 51 14.58 -2.19 -11.55
C GLU A 51 13.75 -2.47 -12.81
N LEU A 52 12.45 -2.24 -12.75
CA LEU A 52 11.55 -2.43 -13.88
C LEU A 52 11.54 -1.24 -14.84
N ARG A 53 12.22 -0.14 -14.52
CA ARG A 53 12.12 1.13 -15.24
C ARG A 53 10.67 1.51 -15.50
N ALA A 54 9.84 1.35 -14.46
CA ALA A 54 8.41 1.54 -14.58
C ALA A 54 8.05 3.03 -14.53
N GLU A 55 7.18 3.46 -15.44
CA GLU A 55 6.54 4.78 -15.44
C GLU A 55 5.04 4.53 -15.24
N SER A 56 4.50 4.93 -14.08
CA SER A 56 3.09 4.70 -13.73
C SER A 56 2.22 5.85 -14.22
N GLU A 57 1.49 5.65 -15.30
CA GLU A 57 0.57 6.62 -15.87
C GLU A 57 -0.79 6.65 -15.14
N GLY A 58 -1.02 5.77 -14.14
CA GLY A 58 -2.28 5.65 -13.41
C GLY A 58 -3.42 4.97 -14.20
N MET A 59 -3.06 4.25 -15.28
CA MET A 59 -3.99 3.56 -16.19
C MET A 59 -3.72 2.05 -16.25
N GLU A 60 -3.39 1.44 -15.11
CA GLU A 60 -3.15 0.00 -14.96
C GLU A 60 -2.03 -0.59 -15.83
N ASN A 61 -1.13 0.26 -16.35
CA ASN A 61 0.08 -0.19 -17.05
C ASN A 61 1.15 -0.75 -16.09
N VAL A 62 1.11 -0.29 -14.84
CA VAL A 62 1.92 -0.78 -13.72
C VAL A 62 0.96 -1.16 -12.60
N LEU A 63 1.11 -2.37 -12.06
CA LEU A 63 0.29 -2.88 -10.97
C LEU A 63 1.16 -3.29 -9.79
N ALA A 64 0.69 -2.98 -8.59
CA ALA A 64 1.29 -3.47 -7.35
C ALA A 64 0.32 -4.46 -6.68
N VAL A 65 0.80 -5.67 -6.42
CA VAL A 65 0.08 -6.68 -5.64
C VAL A 65 0.70 -6.70 -4.25
N VAL A 66 0.01 -6.17 -3.25
CA VAL A 66 0.46 -6.17 -1.84
C VAL A 66 -0.15 -7.34 -1.08
N GLU A 67 0.64 -7.96 -0.19
CA GLU A 67 0.23 -9.14 0.56
C GLU A 67 -0.07 -8.82 2.04
N THR A 68 -0.15 -7.54 2.38
CA THR A 68 -0.48 -7.00 3.71
C THR A 68 -1.23 -5.69 3.59
N ASN A 69 -1.96 -5.31 4.63
CA ASN A 69 -2.66 -4.02 4.76
C ASN A 69 -2.08 -3.13 5.87
N ASN A 70 -0.82 -3.35 6.27
CA ASN A 70 -0.13 -2.49 7.24
C ASN A 70 0.51 -1.25 6.58
N CYS A 71 1.23 -0.43 7.35
CA CYS A 71 1.90 0.81 6.91
C CYS A 71 2.80 0.62 5.67
N PHE A 72 3.34 -0.57 5.44
CA PHE A 72 4.14 -0.91 4.26
C PHE A 72 3.38 -0.62 2.96
N SER A 73 2.09 -0.94 2.92
CA SER A 73 1.25 -0.77 1.74
C SER A 73 1.06 0.70 1.35
N ASP A 74 1.02 1.63 2.31
CA ASP A 74 0.97 3.06 2.00
C ASP A 74 2.29 3.55 1.38
N GLY A 75 3.42 3.01 1.85
CA GLY A 75 4.73 3.27 1.23
C GLY A 75 4.79 2.78 -0.22
N ILE A 76 4.24 1.59 -0.49
CA ILE A 76 4.10 1.04 -1.85
C ILE A 76 3.19 1.92 -2.70
N GLN A 77 1.98 2.26 -2.21
CA GLN A 77 1.04 3.10 -2.95
C GLN A 77 1.68 4.42 -3.36
N TYR A 78 2.37 5.08 -2.41
CA TYR A 78 2.97 6.37 -2.68
C TYR A 78 4.12 6.26 -3.70
N SER A 79 5.05 5.33 -3.50
CA SER A 79 6.23 5.19 -4.35
C SER A 79 5.90 4.67 -5.76
N THR A 80 4.94 3.76 -5.89
CA THR A 80 4.57 3.18 -7.18
C THR A 80 3.47 3.94 -7.93
N GLY A 81 2.61 4.68 -7.21
CA GLY A 81 1.41 5.31 -7.77
C GLY A 81 0.26 4.35 -8.00
N CYS A 82 0.40 3.11 -7.57
CA CYS A 82 -0.67 2.15 -7.59
C CYS A 82 -1.60 2.36 -6.39
N SER A 83 -2.89 2.56 -6.62
CA SER A 83 -3.87 2.77 -5.57
C SER A 83 -5.17 2.01 -5.87
N PHE A 84 -6.05 1.88 -4.87
CA PHE A 84 -7.37 1.29 -5.10
C PHE A 84 -8.18 2.10 -6.11
N GLY A 85 -8.12 3.43 -6.04
CA GLY A 85 -8.93 4.31 -6.87
C GLY A 85 -8.55 4.34 -8.34
N ASN A 86 -7.30 3.97 -8.70
CA ASN A 86 -6.87 3.83 -10.08
C ASN A 86 -6.76 2.36 -10.54
N ASN A 87 -7.32 1.42 -9.77
CA ASN A 87 -7.36 -0.03 -10.04
C ASN A 87 -5.98 -0.69 -10.22
N ALA A 88 -4.90 0.00 -9.88
CA ALA A 88 -3.54 -0.49 -10.04
C ALA A 88 -2.99 -1.18 -8.77
N LEU A 89 -3.72 -1.11 -7.64
CA LEU A 89 -3.36 -1.80 -6.41
C LEU A 89 -4.26 -3.02 -6.19
N VAL A 90 -3.64 -4.19 -6.14
CA VAL A 90 -4.30 -5.45 -5.79
C VAL A 90 -3.89 -5.82 -4.38
N PHE A 91 -4.85 -6.11 -3.51
CA PHE A 91 -4.60 -6.62 -2.17
C PHE A 91 -4.90 -8.13 -2.11
N LYS A 92 -3.90 -8.93 -1.75
CA LYS A 92 -4.06 -10.35 -1.42
C LYS A 92 -3.93 -10.50 0.10
N ASP A 93 -5.00 -10.89 0.76
CA ASP A 93 -5.07 -11.01 2.23
C ASP A 93 -4.36 -12.28 2.72
N VAL A 94 -3.03 -12.29 2.63
CA VAL A 94 -2.19 -13.42 3.08
C VAL A 94 -1.28 -13.07 4.26
N GLY A 95 -1.28 -11.81 4.72
CA GLY A 95 -0.58 -11.37 5.92
C GLY A 95 0.95 -11.33 5.80
N LYS A 96 1.50 -11.28 4.58
CA LYS A 96 2.95 -11.20 4.36
C LYS A 96 3.35 -9.76 4.03
N THR A 97 4.39 -9.23 4.66
CA THR A 97 4.99 -7.96 4.25
C THR A 97 5.77 -8.18 2.95
N ALA A 98 5.04 -8.17 1.85
CA ALA A 98 5.54 -8.42 0.52
C ALA A 98 4.73 -7.64 -0.52
N VAL A 99 5.37 -7.36 -1.65
CA VAL A 99 4.76 -6.72 -2.82
C VAL A 99 5.31 -7.34 -4.09
N THR A 100 4.45 -7.55 -5.08
CA THR A 100 4.84 -7.80 -6.46
C THR A 100 4.54 -6.55 -7.28
N LEU A 101 5.56 -5.95 -7.89
CA LEU A 101 5.36 -4.90 -8.89
C LEU A 101 5.50 -5.50 -10.28
N ALA A 102 4.52 -5.25 -11.11
CA ALA A 102 4.46 -5.77 -12.47
C ALA A 102 4.21 -4.65 -13.47
N LYS A 103 4.88 -4.71 -14.60
CA LYS A 103 4.46 -4.01 -15.82
C LYS A 103 3.60 -4.96 -16.61
N ARG A 104 2.42 -4.50 -17.05
CA ARG A 104 1.54 -5.34 -17.87
C ARG A 104 2.25 -5.77 -19.15
N ASP A 105 2.12 -7.05 -19.50
CA ASP A 105 2.76 -7.70 -20.65
C ASP A 105 4.31 -7.76 -20.61
N GLU A 106 4.90 -7.51 -19.44
CA GLU A 106 6.35 -7.55 -19.24
C GLU A 106 6.71 -8.38 -17.98
N LYS A 107 7.80 -7.99 -17.33
CA LYS A 107 8.35 -8.66 -16.14
C LYS A 107 7.66 -8.18 -14.87
N ALA A 108 7.65 -9.06 -13.87
CA ALA A 108 7.29 -8.74 -12.49
C ALA A 108 8.41 -9.13 -11.53
N ILE A 109 8.56 -8.35 -10.47
CA ILE A 109 9.48 -8.64 -9.38
C ILE A 109 8.69 -8.63 -8.09
N ARG A 110 8.83 -9.70 -7.31
CA ARG A 110 8.31 -9.79 -5.95
C ARG A 110 9.41 -9.46 -4.96
N ALA A 111 9.12 -8.52 -4.06
CA ALA A 111 9.94 -8.18 -2.89
C ALA A 111 9.24 -8.70 -1.65
N SER A 112 9.91 -9.52 -0.84
CA SER A 112 9.41 -10.03 0.43
C SER A 112 10.35 -9.69 1.57
N LEU A 113 9.80 -9.21 2.69
CA LEU A 113 10.59 -8.82 3.85
C LEU A 113 11.31 -10.03 4.44
N ARG A 114 12.58 -9.88 4.76
CA ARG A 114 13.38 -10.91 5.45
C ARG A 114 12.94 -11.07 6.90
N PRO A 115 12.99 -12.28 7.48
CA PRO A 115 12.49 -12.53 8.84
C PRO A 115 13.15 -11.68 9.94
N ASN A 116 14.38 -11.28 9.75
CA ASN A 116 15.18 -10.52 10.73
C ASN A 116 15.34 -9.04 10.37
N ALA A 117 14.52 -8.53 9.48
CA ALA A 117 14.58 -7.14 9.04
C ALA A 117 14.36 -6.12 10.19
N SER A 118 13.58 -6.48 11.21
CA SER A 118 13.32 -5.65 12.38
C SER A 118 14.49 -5.53 13.36
N GLN A 119 15.44 -6.46 13.34
CA GLN A 119 16.59 -6.44 14.24
C GLN A 119 17.38 -5.13 14.18
N VAL A 120 17.44 -4.49 13.01
CA VAL A 120 18.13 -3.20 12.82
C VAL A 120 17.67 -2.14 13.82
N TRP A 121 16.37 -2.03 14.08
CA TRP A 121 15.85 -1.05 15.03
C TRP A 121 15.56 -1.65 16.41
N GLU A 122 15.32 -2.94 16.53
CA GLU A 122 15.14 -3.60 17.83
C GLU A 122 16.43 -3.54 18.65
N GLU A 123 17.57 -3.83 18.02
CA GLU A 123 18.89 -3.76 18.66
C GLU A 123 19.39 -2.32 18.83
N GLY A 124 19.19 -1.48 17.80
CA GLY A 124 19.65 -0.09 17.79
C GLY A 124 18.83 0.84 18.66
N TYR A 125 17.56 0.52 18.88
CA TYR A 125 16.58 1.38 19.55
C TYR A 125 15.68 0.60 20.52
N PRO A 126 16.23 -0.02 21.59
CA PRO A 126 15.43 -0.83 22.53
C PRO A 126 14.37 -0.01 23.27
N GLU A 127 14.55 1.31 23.39
CA GLU A 127 13.55 2.23 23.93
C GLU A 127 12.30 2.30 23.03
N TYR A 128 12.49 2.28 21.70
CA TYR A 128 11.40 2.29 20.74
C TYR A 128 10.49 1.07 20.90
N SER A 129 11.06 -0.12 21.03
CA SER A 129 10.28 -1.35 21.20
C SER A 129 9.42 -1.34 22.46
N LYS A 130 9.96 -0.82 23.57
CA LYS A 130 9.21 -0.67 24.83
C LYS A 130 8.07 0.36 24.72
N LEU A 131 8.34 1.48 24.06
CA LEU A 131 7.33 2.50 23.83
C LEU A 131 6.25 2.01 22.86
N PHE A 132 6.63 1.26 21.85
CA PHE A 132 5.66 0.67 20.90
C PHE A 132 4.72 -0.31 21.62
N GLU A 133 5.24 -1.20 22.44
CA GLU A 133 4.44 -2.09 23.27
C GLU A 133 3.46 -1.31 24.14
N LYS A 134 3.96 -0.31 24.93
CA LYS A 134 3.14 0.49 25.83
C LYS A 134 2.08 1.31 25.10
N VAL A 135 2.47 2.05 24.06
CA VAL A 135 1.61 3.03 23.38
C VAL A 135 0.67 2.38 22.37
N VAL A 136 1.17 1.41 21.59
CA VAL A 136 0.41 0.84 20.47
C VAL A 136 -0.31 -0.44 20.85
N GLU A 137 0.37 -1.39 21.49
CA GLU A 137 -0.22 -2.70 21.80
C GLU A 137 -1.11 -2.60 23.04
N GLN A 138 -0.61 -2.05 24.15
CA GLN A 138 -1.35 -1.93 25.41
C GLN A 138 -2.31 -0.75 25.44
N ARG A 139 -2.09 0.29 24.61
CA ARG A 139 -2.89 1.53 24.57
C ARG A 139 -2.81 2.35 25.87
N GLU A 140 -1.73 2.23 26.62
CA GLU A 140 -1.54 2.84 27.95
C GLU A 140 -0.59 4.06 27.94
N GLY A 141 0.06 4.38 26.82
CA GLY A 141 1.01 5.49 26.72
C GLY A 141 0.36 6.86 26.92
N ASP A 142 1.03 7.73 27.69
CA ASP A 142 0.68 9.14 27.82
C ASP A 142 1.19 9.98 26.61
N GLU A 143 1.06 11.32 26.70
CA GLU A 143 1.45 12.21 25.60
C GLU A 143 2.97 12.30 25.44
N GLU A 144 3.74 12.19 26.51
CA GLU A 144 5.21 12.19 26.49
C GLU A 144 5.72 10.90 25.83
N ASP A 145 5.18 9.74 26.22
CA ASP A 145 5.49 8.43 25.59
C ASP A 145 5.20 8.46 24.08
N ARG A 146 4.04 9.00 23.68
CA ARG A 146 3.65 9.12 22.26
C ARG A 146 4.59 10.03 21.47
N SER A 147 4.92 11.19 22.05
CA SER A 147 5.86 12.14 21.43
C SER A 147 7.23 11.48 21.25
N ARG A 148 7.74 10.85 22.31
CA ARG A 148 9.03 10.17 22.28
C ARG A 148 9.07 9.02 21.29
N MET A 149 8.01 8.21 21.25
CA MET A 149 7.88 7.12 20.28
C MET A 149 7.88 7.66 18.85
N ASN A 150 7.16 8.75 18.57
CA ASN A 150 7.10 9.36 17.25
C ASN A 150 8.46 9.90 16.79
N ASP A 151 9.25 10.51 17.70
CA ASP A 151 10.59 10.99 17.39
C ASP A 151 11.53 9.84 17.02
N LEU A 152 11.50 8.76 17.81
CA LEU A 152 12.29 7.56 17.53
C LEU A 152 11.84 6.90 16.24
N SER A 153 10.54 6.75 16.04
CA SER A 153 9.93 6.18 14.84
C SER A 153 10.37 6.93 13.57
N ARG A 154 10.34 8.27 13.64
CA ARG A 154 10.84 9.11 12.55
C ARG A 154 12.34 8.89 12.32
N LYS A 155 13.16 8.89 13.37
CA LYS A 155 14.61 8.69 13.26
C LYS A 155 14.92 7.35 12.59
N ILE A 156 14.34 6.26 13.09
CA ILE A 156 14.49 4.90 12.53
C ILE A 156 14.07 4.88 11.06
N SER A 157 12.93 5.49 10.71
CA SER A 157 12.44 5.52 9.33
C SER A 157 13.44 6.16 8.37
N PHE A 158 14.10 7.26 8.80
CA PHE A 158 15.11 7.94 7.98
C PHE A 158 16.46 7.22 7.96
N GLU A 159 16.77 6.38 8.91
CA GLU A 159 17.92 5.46 8.85
C GLU A 159 17.63 4.30 7.91
N VAL A 160 16.50 3.62 8.08
CA VAL A 160 16.05 2.51 7.22
C VAL A 160 16.03 2.91 5.75
N ILE A 161 15.51 4.11 5.42
CA ILE A 161 15.44 4.55 4.02
C ILE A 161 16.81 4.79 3.40
N CYS A 162 17.86 5.01 4.17
CA CYS A 162 19.23 5.20 3.69
C CYS A 162 20.01 3.90 3.51
N MET A 163 19.56 2.77 4.10
CA MET A 163 20.23 1.47 3.98
C MET A 163 19.94 0.82 2.61
N SER A 164 20.62 -0.28 2.29
CA SER A 164 20.35 -1.03 1.05
C SER A 164 18.98 -1.74 1.11
N ALA A 165 18.31 -1.86 -0.02
CA ALA A 165 17.09 -2.65 -0.11
C ALA A 165 17.36 -4.16 0.12
N ASP A 166 18.54 -4.63 -0.28
CA ASP A 166 18.98 -6.02 -0.09
C ASP A 166 19.19 -6.39 1.39
N ASP A 167 19.37 -5.40 2.29
CA ASP A 167 19.45 -5.66 3.73
C ASP A 167 18.09 -6.13 4.28
N PHE A 168 16.99 -5.72 3.65
CA PHE A 168 15.65 -5.96 4.15
C PHE A 168 14.84 -6.95 3.32
N PHE A 169 15.09 -7.08 2.03
CA PHE A 169 14.22 -7.83 1.13
C PHE A 169 14.94 -8.96 0.40
N ASN A 170 14.18 -10.04 0.14
CA ASN A 170 14.47 -10.98 -0.92
C ASN A 170 13.72 -10.55 -2.18
N PHE A 171 14.41 -10.55 -3.32
CA PHE A 171 13.84 -10.19 -4.62
C PHE A 171 13.80 -11.41 -5.52
N GLU A 172 12.66 -11.63 -6.17
CA GLU A 172 12.41 -12.76 -7.07
C GLU A 172 11.73 -12.27 -8.33
N MET A 173 12.25 -12.70 -9.50
CA MET A 173 11.52 -12.57 -10.75
C MET A 173 10.37 -13.57 -10.74
N VAL A 174 9.16 -13.12 -11.03
CA VAL A 174 7.96 -13.95 -11.01
C VAL A 174 7.13 -13.73 -12.25
N GLU A 175 6.37 -14.77 -12.64
CA GLU A 175 5.29 -14.60 -13.60
C GLU A 175 4.11 -13.90 -12.90
N PRO A 176 3.65 -12.75 -13.40
CA PRO A 176 2.61 -12.00 -12.75
C PRO A 176 1.23 -12.63 -12.92
N ASP A 177 0.56 -12.91 -11.80
CA ASP A 177 -0.87 -13.23 -11.77
C ASP A 177 -1.66 -11.93 -11.62
N LEU A 178 -1.92 -11.25 -12.74
CA LEU A 178 -2.58 -9.94 -12.78
C LEU A 178 -4.04 -10.07 -13.20
N PRO A 179 -4.93 -9.25 -12.63
CA PRO A 179 -6.30 -9.16 -13.11
C PRO A 179 -6.32 -8.58 -14.54
N GLU A 180 -7.40 -8.85 -15.27
CA GLU A 180 -7.71 -8.11 -16.48
C GLU A 180 -7.86 -6.60 -16.18
N PHE A 181 -7.89 -5.77 -17.24
CA PHE A 181 -8.20 -4.36 -17.06
C PHE A 181 -9.56 -4.19 -16.35
N ALA A 182 -9.63 -3.24 -15.43
CA ALA A 182 -10.85 -3.00 -14.70
C ALA A 182 -11.99 -2.63 -15.66
N PRO A 183 -13.12 -3.36 -15.63
CA PRO A 183 -14.25 -3.02 -16.46
C PRO A 183 -14.91 -1.71 -15.99
N ILE A 184 -15.45 -0.94 -16.93
CA ILE A 184 -16.26 0.23 -16.64
C ILE A 184 -17.70 -0.25 -16.51
N PHE A 185 -18.27 -0.15 -15.31
CA PHE A 185 -19.67 -0.48 -15.05
C PHE A 185 -20.54 0.77 -15.13
N GLU A 186 -21.75 0.61 -15.65
CA GLU A 186 -22.78 1.64 -15.55
C GLU A 186 -23.21 1.85 -14.10
N SER A 187 -23.83 2.99 -13.84
CA SER A 187 -24.41 3.31 -12.54
C SER A 187 -25.92 3.19 -12.56
N CYS A 188 -26.47 2.53 -11.57
CA CYS A 188 -27.91 2.38 -11.36
C CYS A 188 -28.33 3.10 -10.08
N ARG A 189 -29.58 3.47 -9.99
CA ARG A 189 -30.16 4.02 -8.76
C ARG A 189 -30.83 2.89 -7.96
N CYS A 190 -30.56 2.82 -6.65
CA CYS A 190 -31.26 1.92 -5.77
C CYS A 190 -32.70 2.38 -5.53
N ASP A 191 -33.69 1.53 -5.79
CA ASP A 191 -35.11 1.88 -5.66
C ASP A 191 -35.53 2.12 -4.21
N LYS A 192 -34.77 1.61 -3.21
CA LYS A 192 -35.10 1.76 -1.79
C LYS A 192 -34.44 2.98 -1.14
N CYS A 193 -33.11 3.16 -1.25
CA CYS A 193 -32.41 4.28 -0.61
C CYS A 193 -32.17 5.48 -1.54
N GLY A 194 -32.27 5.29 -2.85
CA GLY A 194 -32.07 6.33 -3.83
C GLY A 194 -30.61 6.59 -4.20
N ASP A 195 -29.65 5.91 -3.59
CA ASP A 195 -28.23 6.06 -3.86
C ASP A 195 -27.85 5.56 -5.25
N THR A 196 -26.86 6.21 -5.85
CA THR A 196 -26.24 5.73 -7.08
C THR A 196 -25.27 4.58 -6.76
N VAL A 197 -25.43 3.46 -7.43
CA VAL A 197 -24.71 2.21 -7.18
C VAL A 197 -24.16 1.67 -8.49
N MET A 198 -22.93 1.17 -8.46
CA MET A 198 -22.34 0.45 -9.58
C MET A 198 -23.19 -0.79 -9.92
N GLU A 199 -23.52 -0.99 -11.20
CA GLU A 199 -24.40 -2.08 -11.64
C GLU A 199 -24.00 -3.46 -11.13
N SER A 200 -22.69 -3.72 -11.06
CA SER A 200 -22.14 -4.98 -10.53
C SER A 200 -22.44 -5.23 -9.04
N ARG A 201 -23.04 -4.27 -8.33
CA ARG A 201 -23.42 -4.33 -6.91
C ARG A 201 -24.93 -4.12 -6.71
N ILE A 202 -25.72 -4.27 -7.79
CA ILE A 202 -27.18 -4.25 -7.76
C ILE A 202 -27.70 -5.68 -7.73
N VAL A 203 -28.76 -5.88 -6.96
CA VAL A 203 -29.55 -7.12 -6.88
C VAL A 203 -30.97 -6.80 -7.31
N GLU A 204 -31.53 -7.58 -8.22
CA GLU A 204 -32.95 -7.46 -8.61
C GLU A 204 -33.82 -8.40 -7.75
N ILE A 205 -34.77 -7.82 -7.04
CA ILE A 205 -35.75 -8.54 -6.22
C ILE A 205 -37.14 -8.02 -6.53
N GLY A 206 -38.03 -8.89 -7.02
CA GLY A 206 -39.39 -8.52 -7.34
C GLY A 206 -39.55 -7.38 -8.36
N GLY A 207 -38.59 -7.24 -9.28
CA GLY A 207 -38.55 -6.18 -10.28
C GLY A 207 -37.96 -4.86 -9.78
N SER A 208 -37.51 -4.78 -8.52
CA SER A 208 -36.81 -3.61 -7.96
C SER A 208 -35.31 -3.83 -7.97
N LYS A 209 -34.55 -2.77 -8.33
CA LYS A 209 -33.08 -2.71 -8.30
C LYS A 209 -32.62 -2.21 -6.93
N LEU A 210 -31.97 -3.07 -6.15
CA LEU A 210 -31.55 -2.77 -4.78
C LEU A 210 -30.02 -2.88 -4.64
N CYS A 211 -29.39 -1.96 -3.87
CA CYS A 211 -28.01 -2.14 -3.46
C CYS A 211 -27.88 -3.30 -2.43
N LEU A 212 -26.68 -3.83 -2.26
CA LEU A 212 -26.45 -5.00 -1.37
C LEU A 212 -27.03 -4.80 0.04
N PRO A 213 -26.82 -3.66 0.75
CA PRO A 213 -27.42 -3.45 2.06
C PRO A 213 -28.96 -3.36 2.01
N CYS A 214 -29.54 -2.72 1.01
CA CYS A 214 -30.99 -2.62 0.88
C CYS A 214 -31.67 -3.95 0.52
N ALA A 215 -30.93 -4.84 -0.13
CA ALA A 215 -31.35 -6.19 -0.50
C ALA A 215 -31.08 -7.23 0.60
N ASP A 216 -30.54 -6.82 1.75
CA ASP A 216 -30.11 -7.71 2.83
C ASP A 216 -29.15 -8.80 2.31
N LYS A 217 -28.13 -8.36 1.55
CA LYS A 217 -27.11 -9.22 0.95
C LYS A 217 -25.74 -8.91 1.53
N ASN A 218 -24.93 -9.95 1.64
CA ASN A 218 -23.58 -9.86 2.13
C ASN A 218 -22.70 -9.00 1.19
N TYR A 219 -21.74 -8.29 1.78
CA TYR A 219 -20.68 -7.57 1.08
C TYR A 219 -19.35 -7.80 1.78
N TYR A 220 -18.25 -7.49 1.10
CA TYR A 220 -16.92 -7.59 1.67
C TYR A 220 -16.43 -6.23 2.16
N GLU A 221 -15.81 -6.23 3.34
CA GLU A 221 -15.21 -5.08 3.99
C GLU A 221 -13.72 -5.37 4.24
N LEU A 222 -12.86 -4.45 3.85
CA LEU A 222 -11.44 -4.45 4.22
C LEU A 222 -11.22 -3.51 5.40
N ASN A 223 -10.69 -4.04 6.50
CA ASN A 223 -10.29 -3.26 7.68
C ASN A 223 -8.96 -3.77 8.24
N GLY A 224 -8.53 -3.27 9.43
CA GLY A 224 -7.27 -3.66 10.06
C GLY A 224 -7.11 -5.16 10.36
N SER A 225 -8.19 -5.95 10.29
CA SER A 225 -8.18 -7.41 10.50
C SER A 225 -8.21 -8.20 9.18
N GLY A 226 -8.04 -7.54 8.03
CA GLY A 226 -8.13 -8.16 6.71
C GLY A 226 -9.52 -8.05 6.07
N ILE A 227 -9.79 -8.89 5.07
CA ILE A 227 -11.05 -8.93 4.33
C ILE A 227 -12.06 -9.79 5.10
N ARG A 228 -13.25 -9.24 5.33
CA ARG A 228 -14.35 -9.93 6.00
C ARG A 228 -15.65 -9.78 5.24
N GLU A 229 -16.45 -10.84 5.27
CA GLU A 229 -17.83 -10.77 4.82
C GLU A 229 -18.70 -10.11 5.88
N ARG A 230 -19.59 -9.22 5.46
CA ARG A 230 -20.58 -8.52 6.28
C ARG A 230 -21.98 -8.79 5.76
N ASN A 231 -22.94 -8.81 6.69
CA ASN A 231 -24.37 -8.87 6.43
C ASN A 231 -25.00 -7.49 6.50
#